data_b0be473ea9ee237828a0b4f0c7167172
#
_entry.id   b0be473ea9ee237828a0b4f0c7167172
#
_cell.length_a   1.000
_cell.length_b   1.000
_cell.length_c   1.000
_cell.angle_alpha   90.00
_cell.angle_beta   90.00
_cell.angle_gamma   90.00
#
_symmetry.space_group_name_H-M   'P 1'
#
loop_
_entity.id
_entity.type
_entity.pdbx_description
1 polymer ?
#
loop_
_entity_poly.entity_id
_entity_poly.type
_entity_poly.pdbx_seq_one_letter_code
_entity_poly.pdbx_strand_id
1 'polypeptide(L)'
;MMVSKVCFFEGKESLLGCETPIYKISTTFFNRNKIRTLKDEIRDVDQLHAVSTSKHDLEITHVNAQKGTALLRYAQTKKITPSQILAVGDSGNDLSMLSLDLGVTAAMANASATVKDVCSVIAPSNDQDGVAFLIEDILEQNELAARVHRSFYLALDHSKI
;
A
#
# COMPACT_ATOMS: atom_id res chain seq x y z
N MET A 1 -19.59 -11.43 4.08
CA MET A 1 -18.56 -10.77 4.91
C MET A 1 -17.59 -11.85 5.38
N MET A 2 -16.39 -11.87 4.83
CA MET A 2 -15.39 -12.88 5.20
C MET A 2 -14.76 -12.44 6.53
N VAL A 3 -15.07 -13.12 7.60
CA VAL A 3 -14.42 -12.87 8.90
C VAL A 3 -13.06 -13.54 8.84
N SER A 4 -11.98 -12.78 8.84
CA SER A 4 -10.63 -13.33 8.96
C SER A 4 -10.47 -13.92 10.37
N LYS A 5 -10.25 -15.23 10.45
CA LYS A 5 -9.96 -15.90 11.71
C LYS A 5 -8.46 -15.89 11.93
N VAL A 6 -8.01 -15.31 13.03
CA VAL A 6 -6.62 -15.42 13.48
C VAL A 6 -6.47 -16.74 14.23
N CYS A 7 -5.55 -17.58 13.78
CA CYS A 7 -5.20 -18.82 14.47
C CYS A 7 -3.77 -18.71 14.99
N PHE A 8 -3.56 -19.16 16.23
CA PHE A 8 -2.23 -19.29 16.81
C PHE A 8 -1.82 -20.76 16.74
N PHE A 9 -0.58 -21.01 16.35
CA PHE A 9 -0.03 -22.36 16.20
C PHE A 9 1.14 -22.55 17.15
N GLU A 10 1.07 -23.61 17.94
CA GLU A 10 2.15 -24.03 18.84
C GLU A 10 3.01 -25.11 18.17
N GLY A 11 3.87 -24.66 17.26
CA GLY A 11 4.81 -25.55 16.55
C GLY A 11 4.34 -26.02 15.17
N LYS A 12 5.22 -26.76 14.53
CA LYS A 12 5.09 -27.20 13.14
C LYS A 12 3.91 -28.15 12.92
N GLU A 13 3.70 -29.07 13.82
CA GLU A 13 2.64 -30.10 13.72
C GLU A 13 1.25 -29.45 13.74
N SER A 14 1.04 -28.47 14.60
CA SER A 14 -0.22 -27.72 14.69
C SER A 14 -0.51 -26.93 13.39
N LEU A 15 0.53 -26.34 12.80
CA LEU A 15 0.41 -25.61 11.53
C LEU A 15 0.10 -26.56 10.37
N LEU A 16 0.80 -27.69 10.28
CA LEU A 16 0.61 -28.68 9.19
C LEU A 16 -0.72 -29.42 9.28
N GLY A 17 -1.30 -29.55 10.48
CA GLY A 17 -2.63 -30.13 10.70
C GLY A 17 -3.78 -29.16 10.46
N CYS A 18 -3.53 -27.93 10.04
CA CYS A 18 -4.56 -26.94 9.79
C CYS A 18 -5.32 -27.24 8.48
N GLU A 19 -6.59 -27.59 8.59
CA GLU A 19 -7.47 -27.82 7.42
C GLU A 19 -7.97 -26.53 6.76
N THR A 20 -7.82 -25.39 7.44
CA THR A 20 -8.28 -24.09 6.94
C THR A 20 -7.19 -23.48 6.05
N PRO A 21 -7.52 -22.90 4.88
CA PRO A 21 -6.54 -22.19 4.06
C PRO A 21 -5.84 -21.07 4.82
N ILE A 22 -4.52 -21.06 4.77
CA ILE A 22 -3.70 -20.02 5.40
C ILE A 22 -3.41 -18.94 4.35
N TYR A 23 -3.90 -17.73 4.59
CA TYR A 23 -3.72 -16.60 3.67
C TYR A 23 -2.50 -15.74 3.98
N LYS A 24 -2.10 -15.69 5.25
CA LYS A 24 -0.93 -14.95 5.73
C LYS A 24 -0.36 -15.60 6.98
N ILE A 25 0.94 -15.66 7.06
CA ILE A 25 1.68 -16.02 8.27
C ILE A 25 2.40 -14.76 8.76
N SER A 26 2.13 -14.36 10.00
CA SER A 26 2.88 -13.31 10.69
C SER A 26 3.72 -13.92 11.79
N THR A 27 4.99 -13.58 11.84
CA THR A 27 5.90 -14.08 12.85
C THR A 27 6.67 -12.94 13.48
N THR A 28 7.01 -13.07 14.77
CA THR A 28 7.81 -12.10 15.49
C THR A 28 9.06 -12.80 16.06
N PHE A 29 10.21 -12.20 15.84
CA PHE A 29 11.49 -12.73 16.29
C PHE A 29 12.24 -11.72 17.14
N PHE A 30 12.82 -12.18 18.25
CA PHE A 30 13.75 -11.37 19.03
C PHE A 30 15.14 -11.26 18.39
N ASN A 31 15.51 -12.21 17.52
CA ASN A 31 16.80 -12.25 16.84
C ASN A 31 16.66 -11.86 15.34
N ARG A 32 17.24 -10.71 14.98
CA ARG A 32 17.21 -10.17 13.61
C ARG A 32 17.87 -11.09 12.57
N ASN A 33 18.89 -11.86 12.96
CA ASN A 33 19.55 -12.77 12.03
C ASN A 33 18.59 -13.86 11.55
N LYS A 34 17.67 -14.33 12.41
CA LYS A 34 16.66 -15.32 12.02
C LYS A 34 15.68 -14.77 10.96
N ILE A 35 15.30 -13.48 11.09
CA ILE A 35 14.44 -12.84 10.08
C ILE A 35 15.14 -12.79 8.72
N ARG A 36 16.42 -12.43 8.70
CA ARG A 36 17.21 -12.36 7.46
C ARG A 36 17.33 -13.74 6.82
N THR A 37 17.72 -14.75 7.58
CA THR A 37 17.83 -16.13 7.09
C THR A 37 16.51 -16.62 6.52
N LEU A 38 15.40 -16.42 7.23
CA LEU A 38 14.08 -16.85 6.76
C LEU A 38 13.62 -16.08 5.51
N LYS A 39 13.94 -14.80 5.41
CA LYS A 39 13.68 -14.04 4.17
C LYS A 39 14.46 -14.58 2.98
N ASP A 40 15.72 -14.95 3.19
CA ASP A 40 16.56 -15.51 2.13
C ASP A 40 16.05 -16.87 1.69
N GLU A 41 15.63 -17.73 2.63
CA GLU A 41 15.02 -19.04 2.33
C GLU A 41 13.68 -18.90 1.57
N ILE A 42 12.83 -17.94 1.95
CA ILE A 42 11.52 -17.74 1.30
C ILE A 42 11.69 -17.16 -0.11
N ARG A 43 12.75 -16.39 -0.37
CA ARG A 43 13.01 -15.82 -1.70
C ARG A 43 13.12 -16.88 -2.79
N ASP A 44 13.59 -18.08 -2.43
CA ASP A 44 13.74 -19.20 -3.35
C ASP A 44 12.44 -20.01 -3.56
N VAL A 45 11.34 -19.57 -2.93
CA VAL A 45 10.02 -20.19 -3.07
C VAL A 45 9.13 -19.34 -3.97
N ASP A 46 8.97 -19.74 -5.22
CA ASP A 46 8.32 -18.97 -6.31
C ASP A 46 6.95 -18.37 -5.98
N GLN A 47 6.19 -19.00 -5.10
CA GLN A 47 4.82 -18.57 -4.79
C GLN A 47 4.72 -17.74 -3.51
N LEU A 48 5.82 -17.52 -2.78
CA LEU A 48 5.80 -16.80 -1.52
C LEU A 48 6.47 -15.45 -1.61
N HIS A 49 5.94 -14.51 -0.85
CA HIS A 49 6.51 -13.18 -0.65
C HIS A 49 6.66 -12.90 0.84
N ALA A 50 7.84 -12.46 1.25
CA ALA A 50 8.15 -12.14 2.64
C ALA A 50 8.51 -10.67 2.80
N VAL A 51 7.80 -9.96 3.66
CA VAL A 51 8.02 -8.54 3.95
C VAL A 51 8.05 -8.29 5.45
N SER A 52 8.87 -7.33 5.88
CA SER A 52 8.88 -6.84 7.27
C SER A 52 8.23 -5.48 7.35
N THR A 53 7.38 -5.28 8.34
CA THR A 53 6.79 -4.00 8.69
C THR A 53 7.59 -3.32 9.80
N SER A 54 8.37 -4.11 10.56
CA SER A 54 9.28 -3.65 11.61
C SER A 54 10.60 -4.42 11.61
N LYS A 55 11.47 -4.12 12.56
CA LYS A 55 12.77 -4.80 12.72
C LYS A 55 12.67 -6.21 13.32
N HIS A 56 11.48 -6.59 13.80
CA HIS A 56 11.27 -7.81 14.59
C HIS A 56 10.20 -8.72 14.03
N ASP A 57 9.55 -8.34 12.93
CA ASP A 57 8.47 -9.11 12.31
C ASP A 57 8.80 -9.55 10.88
N LEU A 58 8.08 -10.56 10.46
CA LEU A 58 8.04 -11.01 9.09
C LEU A 58 6.61 -11.45 8.76
N GLU A 59 6.06 -10.89 7.69
CA GLU A 59 4.82 -11.31 7.09
C GLU A 59 5.11 -12.11 5.82
N ILE A 60 4.50 -13.28 5.70
CA ILE A 60 4.63 -14.18 4.56
C ILE A 60 3.26 -14.34 3.93
N THR A 61 3.17 -14.08 2.64
CA THR A 61 1.94 -14.19 1.84
C THR A 61 2.25 -14.83 0.50
N HIS A 62 1.21 -15.17 -0.24
CA HIS A 62 1.38 -15.52 -1.65
C HIS A 62 1.84 -14.28 -2.46
N VAL A 63 2.69 -14.45 -3.49
CA VAL A 63 3.20 -13.35 -4.33
C VAL A 63 2.10 -12.47 -4.94
N ASN A 64 0.93 -13.02 -5.23
CA ASN A 64 -0.23 -12.28 -5.74
C ASN A 64 -1.11 -11.63 -4.65
N ALA A 65 -0.79 -11.84 -3.37
CA ALA A 65 -1.54 -11.28 -2.24
C ALA A 65 -0.87 -10.01 -1.69
N GLN A 66 -0.39 -9.16 -2.59
CA GLN A 66 0.24 -7.88 -2.25
C GLN A 66 -0.75 -6.72 -2.35
N LYS A 67 -0.51 -5.64 -1.59
CA LYS A 67 -1.36 -4.44 -1.59
C LYS A 67 -1.53 -3.83 -2.97
N GLY A 68 -0.45 -3.76 -3.76
CA GLY A 68 -0.50 -3.23 -5.13
C GLY A 68 -1.39 -4.04 -6.06
N THR A 69 -1.26 -5.36 -6.04
CA THR A 69 -2.13 -6.26 -6.84
C THR A 69 -3.60 -6.13 -6.42
N ALA A 70 -3.86 -6.07 -5.12
CA ALA A 70 -5.22 -5.91 -4.59
C ALA A 70 -5.83 -4.56 -4.99
N LEU A 71 -5.04 -3.48 -4.89
CA LEU A 71 -5.45 -2.13 -5.29
C LEU A 71 -5.86 -2.07 -6.76
N LEU A 72 -5.01 -2.57 -7.67
CA LEU A 72 -5.30 -2.53 -9.10
C LEU A 72 -6.52 -3.36 -9.48
N ARG A 73 -6.68 -4.55 -8.88
CA ARG A 73 -7.88 -5.38 -9.07
C ARG A 73 -9.14 -4.66 -8.61
N TYR A 74 -9.09 -4.04 -7.42
CA TYR A 74 -10.23 -3.29 -6.90
C TYR A 74 -10.56 -2.08 -7.77
N ALA A 75 -9.57 -1.29 -8.16
CA ALA A 75 -9.73 -0.14 -9.05
C ALA A 75 -10.39 -0.54 -10.38
N GLN A 76 -9.96 -1.67 -10.97
CA GLN A 76 -10.57 -2.22 -12.18
C GLN A 76 -12.06 -2.51 -12.00
N THR A 77 -12.48 -3.11 -10.88
CA THR A 77 -13.91 -3.35 -10.58
C THR A 77 -14.73 -2.08 -10.48
N LYS A 78 -14.09 -0.98 -10.09
CA LYS A 78 -14.70 0.35 -9.95
C LYS A 78 -14.53 1.23 -11.19
N LYS A 79 -13.86 0.74 -12.24
CA LYS A 79 -13.52 1.50 -13.45
C LYS A 79 -12.69 2.76 -13.15
N ILE A 80 -11.86 2.71 -12.11
CA ILE A 80 -10.92 3.76 -11.72
C ILE A 80 -9.59 3.48 -12.43
N THR A 81 -9.04 4.48 -13.13
CA THR A 81 -7.73 4.38 -13.77
C THR A 81 -6.61 4.58 -12.75
N PRO A 82 -5.41 4.02 -12.94
CA PRO A 82 -4.28 4.23 -12.06
C PRO A 82 -3.97 5.71 -11.79
N SER A 83 -4.09 6.57 -12.80
CA SER A 83 -3.88 8.03 -12.67
C SER A 83 -4.89 8.75 -11.76
N GLN A 84 -5.98 8.09 -11.37
CA GLN A 84 -7.00 8.63 -10.47
C GLN A 84 -6.82 8.15 -9.03
N ILE A 85 -5.71 7.47 -8.72
CA ILE A 85 -5.48 6.86 -7.42
C ILE A 85 -4.43 7.67 -6.66
N LEU A 86 -4.76 8.01 -5.41
CA LEU A 86 -3.80 8.37 -4.37
C LEU A 86 -3.51 7.13 -3.54
N ALA A 87 -2.24 6.75 -3.42
CA ALA A 87 -1.78 5.70 -2.51
C ALA A 87 -0.87 6.28 -1.44
N VAL A 88 -1.10 5.89 -0.19
CA VAL A 88 -0.35 6.38 0.98
C VAL A 88 0.17 5.19 1.78
N GLY A 89 1.40 5.27 2.28
CA GLY A 89 1.98 4.22 3.12
C GLY A 89 3.21 4.66 3.90
N ASP A 90 3.66 3.79 4.80
CA ASP A 90 4.78 4.09 5.71
C ASP A 90 5.79 2.95 5.86
N SER A 91 5.46 1.74 5.45
CA SER A 91 6.26 0.55 5.73
C SER A 91 6.48 -0.36 4.53
N GLY A 92 7.34 -1.36 4.69
CA GLY A 92 7.79 -2.22 3.60
C GLY A 92 6.67 -2.98 2.88
N ASN A 93 5.56 -3.29 3.56
CA ASN A 93 4.41 -3.96 2.94
C ASN A 93 3.58 -3.06 2.02
N ASP A 94 3.84 -1.74 2.01
CA ASP A 94 3.22 -0.76 1.13
C ASP A 94 3.99 -0.61 -0.19
N LEU A 95 5.26 -1.02 -0.24
CA LEU A 95 6.13 -0.84 -1.42
C LEU A 95 5.50 -1.37 -2.71
N SER A 96 4.83 -2.52 -2.66
CA SER A 96 4.16 -3.09 -3.84
C SER A 96 3.07 -2.19 -4.42
N MET A 97 2.48 -1.34 -3.61
CA MET A 97 1.47 -0.37 -4.01
C MET A 97 2.10 0.97 -4.39
N LEU A 98 3.06 1.43 -3.61
CA LEU A 98 3.69 2.74 -3.77
C LEU A 98 4.67 2.80 -4.95
N SER A 99 5.15 1.64 -5.43
CA SER A 99 5.99 1.54 -6.64
C SER A 99 5.20 1.46 -7.94
N LEU A 100 3.87 1.53 -7.88
CA LEU A 100 3.03 1.56 -9.08
C LEU A 100 3.00 2.98 -9.69
N ASP A 101 2.81 3.05 -11.00
CA ASP A 101 2.55 4.30 -11.73
C ASP A 101 1.09 4.73 -11.48
N LEU A 102 0.90 5.48 -10.39
CA LEU A 102 -0.39 5.99 -9.93
C LEU A 102 -0.46 7.51 -10.09
N GLY A 103 -1.65 8.08 -9.91
CA GLY A 103 -1.82 9.53 -9.91
C GLY A 103 -0.95 10.24 -8.88
N VAL A 104 -0.97 9.77 -7.64
CA VAL A 104 -0.09 10.23 -6.56
C VAL A 104 0.31 9.05 -5.68
N THR A 105 1.60 8.94 -5.36
CA THR A 105 2.11 8.04 -4.33
C THR A 105 2.75 8.87 -3.22
N ALA A 106 2.33 8.66 -1.98
CA ALA A 106 2.76 9.44 -0.84
C ALA A 106 3.36 8.57 0.28
N ALA A 107 4.53 8.94 0.77
CA ALA A 107 5.10 8.39 1.98
C ALA A 107 4.74 9.26 3.19
N MET A 108 4.39 8.66 4.30
CA MET A 108 4.27 9.37 5.56
C MET A 108 5.64 9.88 6.02
N ALA A 109 5.69 11.03 6.71
CA ALA A 109 6.96 11.57 7.22
C ALA A 109 7.69 10.62 8.18
N ASN A 110 6.95 9.78 8.90
CA ASN A 110 7.48 8.72 9.75
C ASN A 110 7.83 7.42 8.99
N ALA A 111 7.66 7.37 7.66
CA ALA A 111 7.97 6.21 6.84
C ALA A 111 9.48 5.91 6.80
N SER A 112 9.81 4.66 6.48
CA SER A 112 11.20 4.25 6.23
C SER A 112 11.78 4.96 5.00
N ALA A 113 13.10 5.10 4.94
CA ALA A 113 13.80 5.71 3.80
C ALA A 113 13.41 5.02 2.47
N THR A 114 13.40 3.69 2.45
CA THR A 114 13.04 2.91 1.25
C THR A 114 11.64 3.24 0.72
N VAL A 115 10.68 3.52 1.60
CA VAL A 115 9.31 3.91 1.21
C VAL A 115 9.31 5.34 0.66
N LYS A 116 10.05 6.25 1.29
CA LYS A 116 10.18 7.64 0.82
C LYS A 116 10.81 7.74 -0.56
N ASP A 117 11.79 6.87 -0.84
CA ASP A 117 12.55 6.88 -2.10
C ASP A 117 11.70 6.51 -3.34
N VAL A 118 10.57 5.78 -3.15
CA VAL A 118 9.70 5.35 -4.25
C VAL A 118 8.46 6.22 -4.43
N CYS A 119 8.20 7.16 -3.51
CA CYS A 119 7.01 7.99 -3.53
C CYS A 119 7.25 9.35 -4.21
N SER A 120 6.23 9.89 -4.84
CA SER A 120 6.27 11.22 -5.47
C SER A 120 6.15 12.36 -4.46
N VAL A 121 5.55 12.11 -3.30
CA VAL A 121 5.26 13.11 -2.26
C VAL A 121 5.58 12.55 -0.88
N ILE A 122 5.96 13.44 0.06
CA ILE A 122 6.08 13.14 1.49
C ILE A 122 4.99 13.91 2.23
N ALA A 123 4.08 13.18 2.86
CA ALA A 123 3.02 13.73 3.71
C ALA A 123 3.54 14.06 5.11
N PRO A 124 2.85 14.88 5.90
CA PRO A 124 3.08 14.97 7.34
C PRO A 124 3.02 13.59 8.03
N SER A 125 3.50 13.50 9.28
CA SER A 125 3.50 12.24 10.02
C SER A 125 2.08 11.80 10.42
N ASN A 126 1.96 10.55 10.89
CA ASN A 126 0.72 10.05 11.48
C ASN A 126 0.25 10.89 12.68
N ASP A 127 1.18 11.47 13.46
CA ASP A 127 0.88 12.34 14.61
C ASP A 127 0.41 13.75 14.19
N GLN A 128 0.46 14.04 12.90
CA GLN A 128 0.08 15.33 12.30
C GLN A 128 -1.05 15.17 11.27
N ASP A 129 -1.84 14.11 11.40
CA ASP A 129 -2.97 13.81 10.51
C ASP A 129 -2.62 13.81 9.01
N GLY A 130 -1.41 13.31 8.66
CA GLY A 130 -0.85 13.42 7.32
C GLY A 130 -1.72 12.85 6.18
N VAL A 131 -2.52 11.81 6.45
CA VAL A 131 -3.47 11.28 5.45
C VAL A 131 -4.61 12.25 5.21
N ALA A 132 -5.17 12.86 6.25
CA ALA A 132 -6.22 13.86 6.14
C ALA A 132 -5.72 15.09 5.36
N PHE A 133 -4.52 15.57 5.71
CA PHE A 133 -3.85 16.66 5.00
C PHE A 133 -3.75 16.39 3.48
N LEU A 134 -3.30 15.19 3.07
CA LEU A 134 -3.21 14.83 1.65
C LEU A 134 -4.56 14.81 0.94
N ILE A 135 -5.59 14.30 1.61
CA ILE A 135 -6.93 14.25 1.03
C ILE A 135 -7.46 15.68 0.81
N GLU A 136 -7.32 16.55 1.78
CA GLU A 136 -7.74 17.95 1.71
C GLU A 136 -7.00 18.70 0.60
N ASP A 137 -5.67 18.59 0.54
CA ASP A 137 -4.83 19.22 -0.48
C ASP A 137 -5.25 18.80 -1.90
N ILE A 138 -5.46 17.50 -2.14
CA ILE A 138 -5.89 17.00 -3.45
C ILE A 138 -7.30 17.49 -3.80
N LEU A 139 -8.21 17.53 -2.84
CA LEU A 139 -9.56 18.04 -3.09
C LEU A 139 -9.54 19.53 -3.45
N GLU A 140 -8.76 20.35 -2.76
CA GLU A 140 -8.58 21.76 -3.08
C GLU A 140 -8.00 21.97 -4.49
N GLN A 141 -6.96 21.19 -4.84
CA GLN A 141 -6.35 21.25 -6.17
C GLN A 141 -7.33 20.87 -7.26
N ASN A 142 -8.15 19.83 -7.06
CA ASN A 142 -9.17 19.41 -8.00
C ASN A 142 -10.26 20.46 -8.17
N GLU A 143 -10.71 21.10 -7.09
CA GLU A 143 -11.69 22.19 -7.16
C GLU A 143 -11.13 23.42 -7.91
N LEU A 144 -9.88 23.78 -7.64
CA LEU A 144 -9.21 24.87 -8.34
C LEU A 144 -9.09 24.58 -9.84
N ALA A 145 -8.66 23.37 -10.21
CA ALA A 145 -8.57 22.94 -11.59
C ALA A 145 -9.95 22.98 -12.31
N ALA A 146 -10.98 22.53 -11.63
CA ALA A 146 -12.35 22.58 -12.15
C ALA A 146 -12.86 24.03 -12.36
N ARG A 147 -12.52 24.95 -11.45
CA ARG A 147 -12.86 26.39 -11.57
C ARG A 147 -12.13 27.03 -12.75
N VAL A 148 -10.82 26.77 -12.90
CA VAL A 148 -10.01 27.28 -14.02
C VAL A 148 -10.57 26.76 -15.35
N HIS A 149 -10.86 25.46 -15.44
CA HIS A 149 -11.43 24.85 -16.65
C HIS A 149 -12.78 25.49 -17.02
N ARG A 150 -13.69 25.66 -16.05
CA ARG A 150 -14.98 26.31 -16.26
C ARG A 150 -14.84 27.76 -16.73
N SER A 151 -13.90 28.51 -16.13
CA SER A 151 -13.65 29.91 -16.53
C SER A 151 -13.12 30.03 -17.95
N PHE A 152 -12.26 29.08 -18.35
CA PHE A 152 -11.72 29.03 -19.70
C PHE A 152 -12.79 28.73 -20.75
N TYR A 153 -13.69 27.78 -20.47
CA TYR A 153 -14.82 27.50 -21.37
C TYR A 153 -15.77 28.67 -21.52
N LEU A 154 -16.11 29.37 -20.43
CA LEU A 154 -16.94 30.57 -20.47
C LEU A 154 -16.31 31.71 -21.28
N ALA A 155 -15.00 31.89 -21.19
CA ALA A 155 -14.27 32.90 -21.98
C ALA A 155 -14.28 32.57 -23.46
N LEU A 156 -14.20 31.30 -23.85
CA LEU A 156 -14.25 30.90 -25.27
C LEU A 156 -15.67 31.04 -25.88
N ASP A 157 -16.71 30.89 -25.10
CA ASP A 157 -18.11 31.00 -25.57
C ASP A 157 -18.50 32.46 -25.83
N HIS A 158 -17.89 33.42 -25.11
CA HIS A 158 -18.10 34.87 -25.35
C HIS A 158 -17.28 35.43 -26.52
N SER A 159 -16.37 34.65 -27.12
CA SER A 159 -15.58 35.09 -28.29
C SER A 159 -16.24 34.79 -29.63
N LYS A 160 -17.49 34.30 -29.62
CA LYS A 160 -18.29 33.97 -30.81
C LYS A 160 -19.46 34.94 -31.06
N ILE A 161 -19.34 36.23 -30.68
CA ILE A 161 -20.30 37.29 -31.06
C ILE A 161 -19.61 38.23 -32.03
#